data_0c900904156f05b69b506d19a2266b18
#
_entry.id   0c900904156f05b69b506d19a2266b18
#
_cell.length_a   1.000
_cell.length_b   1.000
_cell.length_c   1.000
_cell.angle_alpha   90.00
_cell.angle_beta   90.00
_cell.angle_gamma   90.00
#
_symmetry.space_group_name_H-M   'P 1'
#
loop_
_entity.id
_entity.type
_entity.pdbx_description
1 polymer ?
#
loop_
_entity_poly.entity_id
_entity_poly.type
_entity_poly.pdbx_seq_one_letter_code
_entity_poly.pdbx_strand_id
1 'polypeptide(L)'
;MSSQAGSEEKKKRIILIGRSTAGKTTLCQRINNEELHYYKTQTVQVINKNMIDTPGEYLERRGFRGALIVTSADADIILVVQDATAGGTMFPPLFCSMFAGKPCVGIITKADLADEEQIQRAKKYLKDAGAGTLYVTSAVTGEGVEQLVRDLNIL
;
A
#
# COMPACT_ATOMS: atom_id res chain seq x y z
N MET A 1 -30.15 17.29 -9.56
CA MET A 1 -29.65 16.88 -9.05
C MET A 1 -29.35 16.22 -8.86
N SER A 2 -28.95 16.41 -8.85
CA SER A 2 -28.42 15.80 -8.41
C SER A 2 -28.07 15.37 -8.00
N SER A 3 -28.12 15.68 -7.91
CA SER A 3 -27.65 15.37 -7.27
C SER A 3 -27.34 14.74 -6.68
N GLN A 4 -27.62 14.72 -6.58
CA GLN A 4 -27.16 13.93 -5.86
C GLN A 4 -26.18 12.95 -6.14
N ALA A 5 -26.03 12.64 -7.17
CA ALA A 5 -24.80 11.99 -7.52
C ALA A 5 -23.61 12.74 -6.96
N GLY A 6 -23.73 14.02 -6.89
CA GLY A 6 -22.71 14.86 -6.29
C GLY A 6 -22.52 14.65 -4.80
N SER A 7 -23.53 14.12 -4.13
CA SER A 7 -23.42 13.87 -2.69
C SER A 7 -22.79 12.53 -2.37
N GLU A 8 -22.70 11.66 -3.33
CA GLU A 8 -22.01 10.39 -3.12
C GLU A 8 -20.52 10.59 -3.35
N GLU A 9 -19.75 10.48 -2.26
CA GLU A 9 -18.31 10.52 -2.40
C GLU A 9 -17.83 9.33 -3.20
N LYS A 10 -17.12 9.61 -4.27
CA LYS A 10 -16.44 8.60 -5.02
C LYS A 10 -15.37 8.01 -4.14
N LYS A 11 -15.33 6.69 -4.03
CA LYS A 11 -14.26 6.03 -3.30
C LYS A 11 -12.95 6.26 -4.02
N LYS A 12 -11.90 6.47 -3.24
CA LYS A 12 -10.57 6.69 -3.78
C LYS A 12 -10.02 5.40 -4.39
N ARG A 13 -9.36 5.54 -5.51
CA ARG A 13 -8.64 4.44 -6.13
C ARG A 13 -7.24 4.42 -5.58
N ILE A 14 -6.80 3.26 -5.13
CA ILE A 14 -5.48 3.12 -4.54
C ILE A 14 -4.64 2.09 -5.28
N ILE A 15 -3.35 2.33 -5.31
CA ILE A 15 -2.37 1.38 -5.82
C ILE A 15 -1.45 0.97 -4.69
N LEU A 16 -1.16 -0.33 -4.58
CA LEU A 16 -0.25 -0.86 -3.55
C LEU A 16 1.07 -1.21 -4.19
N ILE A 17 2.14 -0.67 -3.65
CA ILE A 17 3.51 -0.87 -4.13
C ILE A 17 4.37 -1.40 -2.99
N GLY A 18 5.07 -2.50 -3.23
CA GLY A 18 5.96 -3.11 -2.25
C GLY A 18 6.58 -4.37 -2.82
N ARG A 19 7.57 -4.90 -2.11
CA ARG A 19 8.25 -6.14 -2.49
C ARG A 19 7.26 -7.30 -2.53
N SER A 20 7.67 -8.38 -3.24
CA SER A 20 6.87 -9.60 -3.33
C SER A 20 6.45 -10.16 -1.97
N THR A 21 7.30 -9.96 -0.94
CA THR A 21 7.07 -10.50 0.40
C THR A 21 6.54 -9.47 1.39
N ALA A 22 6.17 -8.28 0.93
CA ALA A 22 5.76 -7.19 1.84
C ALA A 22 4.39 -7.39 2.45
N GLY A 23 3.59 -8.33 1.94
CA GLY A 23 2.27 -8.60 2.49
C GLY A 23 1.14 -7.83 1.82
N LYS A 24 1.35 -7.31 0.62
CA LYS A 24 0.32 -6.54 -0.10
C LYS A 24 -0.94 -7.35 -0.36
N THR A 25 -0.78 -8.56 -0.90
CA THR A 25 -1.91 -9.42 -1.23
C THR A 25 -2.68 -9.81 0.05
N THR A 26 -1.95 -10.17 1.10
CA THR A 26 -2.56 -10.52 2.39
C THR A 26 -3.32 -9.34 2.99
N LEU A 27 -2.75 -8.14 2.88
CA LEU A 27 -3.41 -6.92 3.33
C LEU A 27 -4.71 -6.68 2.55
N CYS A 28 -4.68 -6.84 1.23
CA CYS A 28 -5.87 -6.68 0.40
C CYS A 28 -6.96 -7.69 0.79
N GLN A 29 -6.57 -8.93 1.06
CA GLN A 29 -7.50 -9.97 1.50
C GLN A 29 -8.15 -9.58 2.83
N ARG A 30 -7.36 -9.06 3.76
CA ARG A 30 -7.88 -8.63 5.06
C ARG A 30 -8.86 -7.47 4.91
N ILE A 31 -8.52 -6.50 4.06
CA ILE A 31 -9.39 -5.36 3.81
C ILE A 31 -10.73 -5.82 3.23
N ASN A 32 -10.72 -6.83 2.36
CA ASN A 32 -11.93 -7.37 1.73
C ASN A 32 -12.61 -8.44 2.56
N ASN A 33 -12.13 -8.73 3.78
CA ASN A 33 -12.65 -9.79 4.64
C ASN A 33 -12.59 -11.17 3.99
N GLU A 34 -11.58 -11.39 3.16
CA GLU A 34 -11.37 -12.67 2.52
C GLU A 34 -10.55 -13.61 3.41
N GLU A 35 -10.56 -14.89 3.09
CA GLU A 35 -9.70 -15.85 3.76
C GLU A 35 -8.24 -15.52 3.46
N LEU A 36 -7.39 -15.56 4.49
CA LEU A 36 -5.99 -15.19 4.33
C LEU A 36 -5.20 -16.33 3.71
N HIS A 37 -4.67 -16.10 2.51
CA HIS A 37 -3.70 -16.98 1.86
C HIS A 37 -2.55 -16.14 1.38
N TYR A 38 -1.37 -16.72 1.35
CA TYR A 38 -0.25 -16.08 0.71
C TYR A 38 -0.06 -16.63 -0.70
N TYR A 39 0.01 -15.75 -1.67
CA TYR A 39 0.45 -16.09 -3.02
C TYR A 39 1.10 -14.87 -3.66
N LYS A 40 2.01 -15.12 -4.58
CA LYS A 40 2.76 -14.07 -5.24
C LYS A 40 1.95 -13.47 -6.39
N THR A 41 1.82 -12.14 -6.39
CA THR A 41 1.16 -11.42 -7.48
C THR A 41 2.08 -11.42 -8.70
N GLN A 42 1.61 -11.98 -9.80
CA GLN A 42 2.38 -12.09 -11.04
C GLN A 42 2.12 -10.94 -12.00
N THR A 43 0.91 -10.40 -11.99
CA THR A 43 0.51 -9.31 -12.86
C THR A 43 -0.26 -8.29 -12.03
N VAL A 44 -0.46 -7.11 -12.60
CA VAL A 44 -1.31 -6.09 -11.95
C VAL A 44 -2.72 -6.64 -11.81
N GLN A 45 -3.29 -6.54 -10.60
CA GLN A 45 -4.63 -7.03 -10.31
C GLN A 45 -5.48 -5.94 -9.69
N VAL A 46 -6.73 -5.87 -10.12
CA VAL A 46 -7.72 -5.03 -9.47
C VAL A 46 -8.44 -5.89 -8.45
N ILE A 47 -8.18 -5.65 -7.16
CA ILE A 47 -8.66 -6.50 -6.07
C ILE A 47 -10.15 -6.26 -5.81
N ASN A 48 -10.56 -5.03 -5.82
CA ASN A 48 -11.96 -4.64 -5.92
C ASN A 48 -11.96 -3.45 -6.86
N LYS A 49 -13.07 -2.75 -7.02
CA LYS A 49 -13.12 -1.65 -7.97
C LYS A 49 -12.14 -0.51 -7.68
N ASN A 50 -11.58 -0.48 -6.46
CA ASN A 50 -10.81 0.66 -5.98
C ASN A 50 -9.36 0.33 -5.63
N MET A 51 -8.96 -0.94 -5.67
CA MET A 51 -7.63 -1.36 -5.20
C MET A 51 -6.86 -2.08 -6.30
N ILE A 52 -5.66 -1.60 -6.57
CA ILE A 52 -4.77 -2.17 -7.58
C ILE A 52 -3.54 -2.72 -6.87
N ASP A 53 -3.34 -4.03 -6.92
CA ASP A 53 -2.16 -4.69 -6.38
C ASP A 53 -1.13 -4.86 -7.49
N THR A 54 0.11 -4.46 -7.25
CA THR A 54 1.18 -4.55 -8.24
C THR A 54 2.12 -5.72 -7.96
N PRO A 55 2.73 -6.30 -9.01
CA PRO A 55 3.78 -7.29 -8.79
C PRO A 55 4.94 -6.69 -8.01
N GLY A 56 5.47 -7.43 -7.03
CA GLY A 56 6.62 -6.96 -6.24
C GLY A 56 7.82 -6.63 -7.10
N GLU A 57 8.01 -7.35 -8.21
CA GLU A 57 9.14 -7.12 -9.09
C GLU A 57 9.13 -5.73 -9.73
N TYR A 58 7.97 -5.05 -9.80
CA TYR A 58 7.93 -3.68 -10.32
C TYR A 58 8.75 -2.73 -9.45
N LEU A 59 8.82 -3.01 -8.16
CA LEU A 59 9.68 -2.25 -7.25
C LEU A 59 11.10 -2.83 -7.20
N GLU A 60 11.21 -4.16 -7.18
CA GLU A 60 12.47 -4.86 -6.99
C GLU A 60 13.42 -4.70 -8.17
N ARG A 61 12.90 -4.53 -9.38
CA ARG A 61 13.70 -4.39 -10.59
C ARG A 61 13.60 -2.98 -11.14
N ARG A 62 14.75 -2.34 -11.25
CA ARG A 62 14.82 -0.97 -11.74
C ARG A 62 14.13 -0.79 -13.09
N GLY A 63 14.26 -1.78 -14.00
CA GLY A 63 13.68 -1.71 -15.33
C GLY A 63 12.15 -1.66 -15.35
N PHE A 64 11.49 -2.02 -14.24
CA PHE A 64 10.04 -2.01 -14.16
C PHE A 64 9.46 -0.77 -13.45
N ARG A 65 10.31 0.16 -13.00
CA ARG A 65 9.81 1.33 -12.28
C ARG A 65 8.94 2.24 -13.15
N GLY A 66 9.19 2.28 -14.45
CA GLY A 66 8.32 2.97 -15.38
C GLY A 66 6.91 2.41 -15.39
N ALA A 67 6.77 1.10 -15.19
CA ALA A 67 5.46 0.45 -15.11
C ALA A 67 4.66 0.94 -13.90
N LEU A 68 5.34 1.26 -12.79
CA LEU A 68 4.67 1.81 -11.61
C LEU A 68 4.07 3.18 -11.92
N ILE A 69 4.78 4.02 -12.64
CA ILE A 69 4.30 5.35 -13.03
C ILE A 69 3.06 5.21 -13.91
N VAL A 70 3.12 4.33 -14.91
CA VAL A 70 1.99 4.12 -15.83
C VAL A 70 0.78 3.57 -15.07
N THR A 71 0.99 2.56 -14.23
CA THR A 71 -0.08 1.94 -13.47
C THR A 71 -0.71 2.92 -12.48
N SER A 72 0.11 3.80 -11.87
CA SER A 72 -0.37 4.76 -10.88
C SER A 72 -1.19 5.90 -11.50
N ALA A 73 -1.18 6.04 -12.83
CA ALA A 73 -1.90 7.13 -13.47
C ALA A 73 -3.40 7.13 -13.13
N ASP A 74 -3.98 5.95 -12.94
CA ASP A 74 -5.40 5.81 -12.61
C ASP A 74 -5.66 5.79 -11.10
N ALA A 75 -4.64 5.94 -10.28
CA ALA A 75 -4.80 5.90 -8.83
C ALA A 75 -4.89 7.31 -8.26
N ASP A 76 -5.65 7.45 -7.17
CA ASP A 76 -5.75 8.71 -6.43
C ASP A 76 -4.76 8.75 -5.28
N ILE A 77 -4.43 7.60 -4.71
CA ILE A 77 -3.54 7.47 -3.55
C ILE A 77 -2.55 6.35 -3.82
N ILE A 78 -1.30 6.58 -3.45
CA ILE A 78 -0.23 5.60 -3.55
C ILE A 78 0.02 5.02 -2.15
N LEU A 79 -0.11 3.70 -1.99
CA LEU A 79 0.25 3.02 -0.76
C LEU A 79 1.61 2.35 -0.93
N VAL A 80 2.59 2.80 -0.16
CA VAL A 80 3.92 2.18 -0.15
C VAL A 80 3.99 1.23 1.04
N VAL A 81 4.15 -0.05 0.77
CA VAL A 81 3.99 -1.13 1.76
C VAL A 81 5.34 -1.70 2.15
N GLN A 82 5.66 -1.62 3.42
CA GLN A 82 6.93 -2.06 4.00
C GLN A 82 6.67 -3.15 5.05
N ASP A 83 7.38 -4.26 4.91
CA ASP A 83 7.38 -5.33 5.90
C ASP A 83 8.16 -4.86 7.12
N ALA A 84 7.52 -4.86 8.29
CA ALA A 84 8.17 -4.42 9.54
C ALA A 84 9.35 -5.29 9.91
N THR A 85 9.33 -6.56 9.53
CA THR A 85 10.40 -7.52 9.88
C THR A 85 11.57 -7.50 8.92
N ALA A 86 11.46 -6.77 7.81
CA ALA A 86 12.52 -6.73 6.80
C ALA A 86 13.74 -5.96 7.33
N GLY A 87 14.92 -6.47 7.00
CA GLY A 87 16.19 -5.85 7.42
C GLY A 87 16.58 -4.62 6.61
N GLY A 88 15.80 -4.24 5.61
CA GLY A 88 16.07 -3.10 4.75
C GLY A 88 14.83 -2.71 3.97
N THR A 89 15.00 -1.80 3.02
CA THR A 89 13.89 -1.33 2.20
C THR A 89 14.30 -1.27 0.73
N MET A 90 13.31 -1.45 -0.14
CA MET A 90 13.50 -1.26 -1.58
C MET A 90 13.08 0.15 -2.02
N PHE A 91 12.55 0.97 -1.11
CA PHE A 91 12.15 2.33 -1.43
C PHE A 91 13.34 3.27 -1.25
N PRO A 92 13.88 3.84 -2.33
CA PRO A 92 14.95 4.83 -2.16
C PRO A 92 14.38 6.12 -1.55
N PRO A 93 15.24 6.98 -0.99
CA PRO A 93 14.79 8.29 -0.51
C PRO A 93 14.04 9.03 -1.62
N LEU A 94 12.95 9.70 -1.24
CA LEU A 94 12.12 10.50 -2.14
C LEU A 94 11.42 9.68 -3.24
N PHE A 95 11.31 8.37 -3.04
CA PHE A 95 10.63 7.47 -3.99
C PHE A 95 9.27 8.01 -4.41
N CYS A 96 8.49 8.53 -3.46
CA CYS A 96 7.13 9.00 -3.72
C CYS A 96 7.06 10.22 -4.64
N SER A 97 8.17 10.91 -4.85
CA SER A 97 8.18 12.09 -5.71
C SER A 97 7.90 11.77 -7.19
N MET A 98 8.06 10.50 -7.59
CA MET A 98 7.82 10.11 -8.98
C MET A 98 6.33 10.09 -9.35
N PHE A 99 5.41 10.23 -8.40
CA PHE A 99 3.98 10.06 -8.65
C PHE A 99 3.21 11.38 -8.80
N ALA A 100 3.84 12.38 -9.36
CA ALA A 100 3.21 13.64 -9.77
C ALA A 100 2.39 14.32 -8.65
N GLY A 101 2.90 14.30 -7.43
CA GLY A 101 2.24 14.97 -6.31
C GLY A 101 1.05 14.24 -5.71
N LYS A 102 0.77 13.02 -6.14
CA LYS A 102 -0.30 12.23 -5.53
C LYS A 102 0.05 11.89 -4.09
N PRO A 103 -0.95 11.84 -3.19
CA PRO A 103 -0.68 11.46 -1.80
C PRO A 103 -0.05 10.07 -1.74
N CYS A 104 1.04 9.96 -0.97
CA CYS A 104 1.67 8.69 -0.68
C CYS A 104 1.48 8.38 0.80
N VAL A 105 0.91 7.22 1.08
CA VAL A 105 0.64 6.75 2.43
C VAL A 105 1.49 5.52 2.68
N GLY A 106 2.18 5.49 3.81
CA GLY A 106 3.03 4.36 4.18
C GLY A 106 2.28 3.35 5.00
N ILE A 107 2.39 2.08 4.62
CA ILE A 107 1.77 0.97 5.34
C ILE A 107 2.88 0.07 5.84
N ILE A 108 2.92 -0.14 7.14
CA ILE A 108 3.85 -1.08 7.76
C ILE A 108 3.06 -2.35 8.05
N THR A 109 3.51 -3.46 7.48
CA THR A 109 2.82 -4.76 7.63
C THR A 109 3.53 -5.65 8.63
N LYS A 110 2.85 -6.71 9.03
CA LYS A 110 3.40 -7.76 9.92
C LYS A 110 3.80 -7.22 11.29
N ALA A 111 3.05 -6.23 11.79
CA ALA A 111 3.33 -5.65 13.11
C ALA A 111 3.27 -6.70 14.22
N ASP A 112 2.45 -7.74 14.05
CA ASP A 112 2.34 -8.85 15.02
C ASP A 112 3.63 -9.66 15.15
N LEU A 113 4.51 -9.59 14.15
CA LEU A 113 5.77 -10.33 14.13
C LEU A 113 6.99 -9.45 14.44
N ALA A 114 6.78 -8.16 14.67
CA ALA A 114 7.86 -7.18 14.82
C ALA A 114 7.93 -6.62 16.23
N ASP A 115 9.14 -6.27 16.66
CA ASP A 115 9.32 -5.51 17.90
C ASP A 115 9.26 -4.01 17.61
N GLU A 116 9.30 -3.20 18.68
CA GLU A 116 9.17 -1.74 18.55
C GLU A 116 10.31 -1.13 17.72
N GLU A 117 11.51 -1.64 17.86
CA GLU A 117 12.66 -1.15 17.11
C GLU A 117 12.49 -1.38 15.63
N GLN A 118 11.99 -2.57 15.25
CA GLN A 118 11.71 -2.89 13.84
C GLN A 118 10.63 -1.99 13.27
N ILE A 119 9.59 -1.72 14.04
CA ILE A 119 8.49 -0.83 13.63
C ILE A 119 9.02 0.59 13.40
N GLN A 120 9.85 1.10 14.33
CA GLN A 120 10.40 2.44 14.18
C GLN A 120 11.32 2.54 12.96
N ARG A 121 12.09 1.50 12.70
CA ARG A 121 12.95 1.45 11.51
C ARG A 121 12.13 1.47 10.22
N ALA A 122 11.05 0.69 10.19
CA ALA A 122 10.15 0.68 9.03
C ALA A 122 9.51 2.05 8.81
N LYS A 123 9.10 2.72 9.89
CA LYS A 123 8.56 4.09 9.80
C LYS A 123 9.58 5.04 9.17
N LYS A 124 10.83 4.93 9.59
CA LYS A 124 11.89 5.79 9.04
C LYS A 124 12.07 5.57 7.54
N TYR A 125 12.10 4.30 7.11
CA TYR A 125 12.22 3.99 5.70
C TYR A 125 11.11 4.66 4.88
N LEU A 126 9.88 4.60 5.36
CA LEU A 126 8.75 5.15 4.63
C LEU A 126 8.73 6.69 4.66
N LYS A 127 9.12 7.29 5.76
CA LYS A 127 9.26 8.74 5.83
C LYS A 127 10.33 9.24 4.86
N ASP A 128 11.47 8.56 4.83
CA ASP A 128 12.56 8.93 3.92
C ASP A 128 12.13 8.77 2.45
N ALA A 129 11.26 7.82 2.16
CA ALA A 129 10.71 7.63 0.82
C ALA A 129 9.69 8.70 0.43
N GLY A 130 9.22 9.50 1.39
CA GLY A 130 8.31 10.60 1.12
C GLY A 130 6.86 10.34 1.50
N ALA A 131 6.58 9.26 2.24
CA ALA A 131 5.22 8.99 2.70
C ALA A 131 4.79 10.05 3.73
N GLY A 132 3.60 10.61 3.54
CA GLY A 132 3.11 11.67 4.40
C GLY A 132 2.41 11.18 5.65
N THR A 133 1.73 10.05 5.56
CA THR A 133 1.00 9.44 6.68
C THR A 133 1.40 7.99 6.76
N LEU A 134 1.51 7.46 7.98
CA LEU A 134 1.93 6.07 8.20
C LEU A 134 0.88 5.31 9.00
N TYR A 135 0.67 4.05 8.63
CA TYR A 135 -0.21 3.12 9.36
C TYR A 135 0.57 1.88 9.70
N VAL A 136 0.49 1.46 10.96
CA VAL A 136 1.09 0.21 11.43
C VAL A 136 -0.01 -0.84 11.43
N THR A 137 0.17 -1.92 10.68
CA THR A 137 -0.89 -2.89 10.46
C THR A 137 -0.45 -4.33 10.66
N SER A 138 -1.42 -5.18 10.97
CA SER A 138 -1.26 -6.63 10.91
C SER A 138 -2.49 -7.22 10.19
N ALA A 139 -2.27 -7.88 9.07
CA ALA A 139 -3.36 -8.54 8.37
C ALA A 139 -3.88 -9.74 9.17
N VAL A 140 -3.03 -10.35 9.98
CA VAL A 140 -3.42 -11.51 10.82
C VAL A 140 -4.34 -11.10 11.96
N THR A 141 -3.96 -10.08 12.73
CA THR A 141 -4.73 -9.63 13.88
C THR A 141 -5.80 -8.60 13.55
N GLY A 142 -5.66 -7.93 12.41
CA GLY A 142 -6.52 -6.83 12.02
C GLY A 142 -6.08 -5.48 12.56
N GLU A 143 -5.01 -5.44 13.36
CA GLU A 143 -4.51 -4.19 13.92
C GLU A 143 -4.28 -3.14 12.83
N GLY A 144 -4.80 -1.94 13.04
CA GLY A 144 -4.58 -0.81 12.14
C GLY A 144 -5.33 -0.86 10.81
N VAL A 145 -5.87 -2.02 10.42
CA VAL A 145 -6.52 -2.17 9.11
C VAL A 145 -7.83 -1.40 9.03
N GLU A 146 -8.65 -1.47 10.07
CA GLU A 146 -9.92 -0.76 10.11
C GLU A 146 -9.71 0.76 10.04
N GLN A 147 -8.73 1.27 10.78
CA GLN A 147 -8.39 2.68 10.76
C GLN A 147 -7.95 3.13 9.37
N LEU A 148 -7.12 2.33 8.73
CA LEU A 148 -6.65 2.57 7.37
C LEU A 148 -7.82 2.65 6.38
N VAL A 149 -8.70 1.66 6.43
CA VAL A 149 -9.86 1.60 5.54
C VAL A 149 -10.75 2.82 5.72
N ARG A 150 -11.01 3.21 6.96
CA ARG A 150 -11.86 4.33 7.28
C ARG A 150 -11.26 5.65 6.82
N ASP A 151 -9.98 5.86 7.15
CA ASP A 151 -9.32 7.13 6.86
C ASP A 151 -9.16 7.37 5.35
N LEU A 152 -8.92 6.31 4.59
CA LEU A 152 -8.70 6.42 3.15
C LEU A 152 -9.97 6.23 2.32
N ASN A 153 -11.09 5.92 2.96
CA ASN A 153 -12.35 5.70 2.27
C ASN A 153 -12.25 4.66 1.15
N ILE A 154 -11.67 3.51 1.50
CA ILE A 154 -11.41 2.43 0.53
C ILE A 154 -12.64 1.58 0.27
N LEU A 155 -13.46 1.31 1.27
CA LEU A 155 -14.65 0.47 1.17
C LEU A 155 -15.94 1.23 1.34
#